data_433b7fd0438768e9566a9fdf620fde58
#
_entry.id   433b7fd0438768e9566a9fdf620fde58
#
_cell.length_a   1.000
_cell.length_b   1.000
_cell.length_c   1.000
_cell.angle_alpha   90.00
_cell.angle_beta   90.00
_cell.angle_gamma   90.00
#
_symmetry.space_group_name_H-M   'P 1'
#
loop_
_entity.id
_entity.type
_entity.pdbx_description
1 polymer ?
#
loop_
_entity_poly.entity_id
_entity_poly.type
_entity_poly.pdbx_seq_one_letter_code
_entity_poly.pdbx_strand_id
1 'polypeptide(L)'
;RDLAMTVQYFLEHPDYTADFFEKKIQSVWAEPTFQSLWIQEVKGPGWLFPSFTRSLFREGGWANEIYWELCNALQSLIYGGALLFVIFKRGRVRFEGLIFAVIFIGGFLFHLFWEAKGQYTVCYFLMLLPYAWSGFGGWIAWVNEQLGDRAKGRKA
;
A
#
# COMPACT_ATOMS: atom_id res chain seq x y z
N ARG A 1 31.41 9.83 -5.56
CA ARG A 1 31.33 10.77 -6.69
C ARG A 1 29.93 10.71 -7.33
N ASP A 2 29.42 9.55 -7.66
CA ASP A 2 28.15 9.40 -8.37
C ASP A 2 26.93 9.83 -7.53
N LEU A 3 26.92 9.50 -6.23
CA LEU A 3 25.83 9.93 -5.34
C LEU A 3 25.73 11.47 -5.23
N ALA A 4 26.88 12.14 -5.11
CA ALA A 4 26.90 13.59 -5.01
C ALA A 4 26.36 14.24 -6.30
N MET A 5 26.73 13.72 -7.46
CA MET A 5 26.22 14.19 -8.75
C MET A 5 24.71 13.95 -8.89
N THR A 6 24.22 12.80 -8.44
CA THR A 6 22.79 12.48 -8.45
C THR A 6 21.99 13.43 -7.56
N VAL A 7 22.48 13.68 -6.33
CA VAL A 7 21.84 14.63 -5.40
C VAL A 7 21.84 16.04 -6.00
N GLN A 8 22.94 16.47 -6.56
CA GLN A 8 23.04 17.79 -7.20
C GLN A 8 22.05 17.90 -8.36
N TYR A 9 21.99 16.88 -9.23
CA TYR A 9 21.04 16.86 -10.34
C TYR A 9 19.58 16.97 -9.87
N PHE A 10 19.20 16.24 -8.82
CA PHE A 10 17.86 16.31 -8.26
C PHE A 10 17.53 17.71 -7.68
N LEU A 11 18.50 18.38 -7.08
CA LEU A 11 18.31 19.74 -6.56
C LEU A 11 18.17 20.78 -7.69
N GLU A 12 18.87 20.58 -8.79
CA GLU A 12 18.82 21.46 -9.97
C GLU A 12 17.56 21.24 -10.84
N HIS A 13 16.91 20.07 -10.73
CA HIS A 13 15.75 19.68 -11.54
C HIS A 13 14.57 19.20 -10.66
N PRO A 14 13.89 20.09 -9.94
CA PRO A 14 12.85 19.72 -8.96
C PRO A 14 11.66 19.01 -9.61
N ASP A 15 11.23 19.41 -10.82
CA ASP A 15 10.12 18.76 -11.54
C ASP A 15 10.44 17.31 -11.91
N TYR A 16 11.64 17.07 -12.40
CA TYR A 16 12.13 15.71 -12.68
C TYR A 16 12.21 14.88 -11.40
N THR A 17 12.66 15.47 -10.32
CA THR A 17 12.77 14.81 -9.01
C THR A 17 11.40 14.37 -8.48
N ALA A 18 10.41 15.26 -8.59
CA ALA A 18 9.02 14.94 -8.20
C ALA A 18 8.46 13.79 -9.04
N ASP A 19 8.58 13.84 -10.36
CA ASP A 19 8.12 12.78 -11.28
C ASP A 19 8.83 11.44 -11.01
N PHE A 20 10.14 11.48 -10.76
CA PHE A 20 10.92 10.29 -10.43
C PHE A 20 10.41 9.60 -9.16
N PHE A 21 10.22 10.36 -8.07
CA PHE A 21 9.75 9.79 -6.81
C PHE A 21 8.28 9.36 -6.89
N GLU A 22 7.45 10.09 -7.60
CA GLU A 22 6.07 9.69 -7.84
C GLU A 22 5.98 8.34 -8.55
N LYS A 23 6.68 8.18 -9.68
CA LYS A 23 6.75 6.91 -10.43
C LYS A 23 7.32 5.78 -9.58
N LYS A 24 8.34 6.07 -8.78
CA LYS A 24 8.94 5.09 -7.88
C LYS A 24 7.97 4.62 -6.80
N ILE A 25 7.22 5.54 -6.19
CA ILE A 25 6.19 5.19 -5.21
C ILE A 25 5.09 4.36 -5.87
N GLN A 26 4.61 4.78 -7.04
CA GLN A 26 3.57 4.06 -7.78
C GLN A 26 4.00 2.62 -8.12
N SER A 27 5.20 2.43 -8.62
CA SER A 27 5.69 1.10 -9.05
C SER A 27 6.05 0.17 -7.90
N VAL A 28 6.34 0.70 -6.71
CA VAL A 28 6.83 -0.10 -5.57
C VAL A 28 5.78 -0.28 -4.49
N TRP A 29 5.03 0.79 -4.18
CA TRP A 29 4.11 0.83 -3.04
C TRP A 29 2.64 0.83 -3.43
N ALA A 30 2.30 1.25 -4.66
CA ALA A 30 0.94 1.26 -5.16
C ALA A 30 0.64 0.13 -6.17
N GLU A 31 1.63 -0.70 -6.53
CA GLU A 31 1.42 -1.87 -7.36
C GLU A 31 0.81 -2.99 -6.50
N PRO A 32 -0.47 -3.35 -6.74
CA PRO A 32 -1.26 -4.13 -5.78
C PRO A 32 -0.87 -5.59 -5.69
N THR A 33 -0.24 -6.14 -6.72
CA THR A 33 0.20 -7.55 -6.75
C THR A 33 1.60 -7.74 -6.16
N PHE A 34 2.27 -6.66 -5.77
CA PHE A 34 3.67 -6.65 -5.34
C PHE A 34 4.61 -7.32 -6.34
N GLN A 35 4.28 -7.18 -7.63
CA GLN A 35 5.02 -7.81 -8.73
C GLN A 35 5.10 -9.35 -8.62
N SER A 36 4.16 -9.98 -7.92
CA SER A 36 4.17 -11.43 -7.70
C SER A 36 4.03 -12.25 -9.00
N LEU A 37 3.37 -11.68 -10.01
CA LEU A 37 3.14 -12.34 -11.30
C LEU A 37 4.18 -11.96 -12.36
N TRP A 38 4.96 -10.91 -12.16
CA TRP A 38 5.86 -10.34 -13.15
C TRP A 38 6.97 -11.30 -13.63
N ILE A 39 7.51 -12.13 -12.74
CA ILE A 39 8.62 -13.04 -13.06
C ILE A 39 8.17 -14.21 -13.94
N GLN A 40 6.89 -14.58 -13.86
CA GLN A 40 6.35 -15.76 -14.52
C GLN A 40 6.02 -15.49 -16.00
N GLU A 41 5.75 -14.25 -16.37
CA GLU A 41 5.38 -13.86 -17.73
C GLU A 41 6.54 -14.05 -18.74
N VAL A 42 7.76 -13.98 -18.27
CA VAL A 42 8.95 -13.90 -19.12
C VAL A 42 9.61 -15.28 -19.41
N LYS A 43 9.30 -16.35 -18.67
CA LYS A 43 10.18 -17.53 -18.64
C LYS A 43 9.56 -18.89 -19.00
N GLY A 44 8.28 -18.99 -19.34
CA GLY A 44 7.68 -20.30 -19.63
C GLY A 44 7.03 -20.41 -20.99
N PRO A 45 7.16 -21.57 -21.69
CA PRO A 45 6.34 -21.84 -22.86
C PRO A 45 4.87 -21.95 -22.42
N GLY A 46 4.09 -20.88 -22.62
CA GLY A 46 2.71 -20.72 -22.15
C GLY A 46 1.73 -21.83 -22.54
N TRP A 47 2.14 -22.74 -23.43
CA TRP A 47 1.35 -23.91 -23.83
C TRP A 47 1.44 -25.09 -22.83
N LEU A 48 2.43 -25.08 -21.91
CA LEU A 48 2.58 -26.12 -20.87
C LEU A 48 1.65 -25.94 -19.68
N PHE A 49 0.99 -24.77 -19.55
CA PHE A 49 0.15 -24.50 -18.40
C PHE A 49 -1.35 -24.73 -18.68
N PRO A 50 -2.13 -25.18 -17.68
CA PRO A 50 -3.58 -25.19 -17.75
C PRO A 50 -4.14 -23.82 -18.13
N SER A 51 -5.33 -23.78 -18.73
CA SER A 51 -5.97 -22.55 -19.22
C SER A 51 -6.12 -21.48 -18.14
N PHE A 52 -6.44 -21.88 -16.89
CA PHE A 52 -6.53 -20.99 -15.74
C PHE A 52 -5.18 -20.34 -15.42
N THR A 53 -4.13 -21.15 -15.27
CA THR A 53 -2.77 -20.68 -14.97
C THR A 53 -2.27 -19.73 -16.05
N ARG A 54 -2.53 -20.05 -17.31
CA ARG A 54 -2.19 -19.18 -18.43
C ARG A 54 -2.94 -17.85 -18.37
N SER A 55 -4.22 -17.84 -17.99
CA SER A 55 -5.01 -16.63 -17.83
C SER A 55 -4.54 -15.79 -16.64
N LEU A 56 -4.02 -16.42 -15.57
CA LEU A 56 -3.51 -15.72 -14.40
C LEU A 56 -2.18 -15.00 -14.67
N PHE A 57 -1.29 -15.64 -15.44
CA PHE A 57 0.04 -15.09 -15.74
C PHE A 57 0.12 -14.24 -16.99
N ARG A 58 -0.94 -14.20 -17.79
CA ARG A 58 -1.00 -13.39 -19.01
C ARG A 58 -1.67 -12.06 -18.72
N GLU A 59 -1.00 -10.98 -19.06
CA GLU A 59 -1.59 -9.64 -19.03
C GLU A 59 -2.87 -9.59 -19.88
N GLY A 60 -3.96 -9.04 -19.32
CA GLY A 60 -5.29 -9.06 -19.94
C GLY A 60 -6.00 -10.41 -19.88
N GLY A 61 -5.48 -11.40 -19.15
CA GLY A 61 -6.19 -12.64 -18.87
C GLY A 61 -7.28 -12.43 -17.81
N TRP A 62 -8.46 -13.04 -17.96
CA TRP A 62 -9.57 -12.85 -17.02
C TRP A 62 -9.21 -13.16 -15.55
N ALA A 63 -8.38 -14.18 -15.30
CA ALA A 63 -7.93 -14.51 -13.95
C ALA A 63 -6.89 -13.51 -13.41
N ASN A 64 -6.06 -12.95 -14.29
CA ASN A 64 -5.12 -11.88 -13.97
C ASN A 64 -5.87 -10.61 -13.53
N GLU A 65 -6.87 -10.20 -14.29
CA GLU A 65 -7.69 -9.03 -14.00
C GLU A 65 -8.42 -9.16 -12.65
N ILE A 66 -9.06 -10.32 -12.39
CA ILE A 66 -9.73 -10.57 -11.11
C ILE A 66 -8.71 -10.54 -9.97
N TYR A 67 -7.57 -11.18 -10.12
CA TYR A 67 -6.52 -11.20 -9.11
C TYR A 67 -6.00 -9.78 -8.82
N TRP A 68 -5.74 -9.01 -9.86
CA TRP A 68 -5.29 -7.63 -9.74
C TRP A 68 -6.31 -6.75 -8.99
N GLU A 69 -7.59 -6.84 -9.36
CA GLU A 69 -8.68 -6.09 -8.70
C GLU A 69 -8.84 -6.48 -7.22
N LEU A 70 -8.76 -7.77 -6.90
CA LEU A 70 -8.81 -8.23 -5.50
C LEU A 70 -7.63 -7.70 -4.69
N CYS A 71 -6.42 -7.75 -5.24
CA CYS A 71 -5.23 -7.21 -4.59
C CYS A 71 -5.32 -5.70 -4.41
N ASN A 72 -5.82 -4.97 -5.43
CA ASN A 72 -6.03 -3.54 -5.38
C ASN A 72 -7.06 -3.13 -4.32
N ALA A 73 -8.19 -3.84 -4.25
CA ALA A 73 -9.19 -3.62 -3.22
C ALA A 73 -8.63 -3.87 -1.81
N LEU A 74 -7.89 -4.97 -1.61
CA LEU A 74 -7.26 -5.29 -0.33
C LEU A 74 -6.22 -4.24 0.06
N GLN A 75 -5.36 -3.82 -0.86
CA GLN A 75 -4.35 -2.81 -0.62
C GLN A 75 -5.00 -1.46 -0.25
N SER A 76 -6.05 -1.05 -0.98
CA SER A 76 -6.80 0.16 -0.71
C SER A 76 -7.48 0.14 0.66
N LEU A 77 -8.06 -1.00 1.05
CA LEU A 77 -8.64 -1.17 2.38
C LEU A 77 -7.58 -1.05 3.48
N ILE A 78 -6.42 -1.65 3.32
CA ILE A 78 -5.37 -1.60 4.35
C ILE A 78 -4.79 -0.19 4.47
N TYR A 79 -4.48 0.50 3.37
CA TYR A 79 -4.02 1.88 3.41
C TYR A 79 -5.11 2.82 3.95
N GLY A 80 -6.35 2.67 3.50
CA GLY A 80 -7.49 3.43 3.99
C GLY A 80 -7.72 3.23 5.48
N GLY A 81 -7.70 1.98 5.95
CA GLY A 81 -7.82 1.65 7.36
C GLY A 81 -6.68 2.21 8.21
N ALA A 82 -5.44 2.16 7.72
CA ALA A 82 -4.30 2.79 8.40
C ALA A 82 -4.43 4.32 8.48
N LEU A 83 -4.96 4.95 7.43
CA LEU A 83 -5.29 6.38 7.45
C LEU A 83 -6.39 6.70 8.47
N LEU A 84 -7.45 5.89 8.51
CA LEU A 84 -8.52 6.02 9.53
C LEU A 84 -7.97 5.88 10.95
N PHE A 85 -6.97 5.00 11.17
CA PHE A 85 -6.29 4.91 12.45
C PHE A 85 -5.65 6.24 12.86
N VAL A 86 -4.95 6.89 11.95
CA VAL A 86 -4.32 8.19 12.22
C VAL A 86 -5.38 9.24 12.59
N ILE A 87 -6.54 9.22 11.93
CA ILE A 87 -7.62 10.19 12.14
C ILE A 87 -8.33 9.94 13.49
N PHE A 88 -8.76 8.71 13.75
CA PHE A 88 -9.67 8.40 14.87
C PHE A 88 -8.97 7.94 16.15
N LYS A 89 -7.73 7.46 16.08
CA LYS A 89 -6.97 6.97 17.24
C LYS A 89 -5.83 7.89 17.68
N ARG A 90 -5.66 9.02 17.03
CA ARG A 90 -4.65 10.01 17.37
C ARG A 90 -4.69 10.39 18.86
N GLY A 91 -3.53 10.35 19.51
CA GLY A 91 -3.37 10.67 20.95
C GLY A 91 -3.77 9.55 21.92
N ARG A 92 -4.25 8.40 21.45
CA ARG A 92 -4.63 7.23 22.27
C ARG A 92 -3.73 6.01 22.05
N VAL A 93 -2.59 6.21 21.38
CA VAL A 93 -1.69 5.11 21.01
C VAL A 93 -0.54 5.06 22.00
N ARG A 94 -0.34 3.90 22.61
CA ARG A 94 0.85 3.64 23.45
C ARG A 94 2.08 3.50 22.56
N PHE A 95 3.24 3.82 23.11
CA PHE A 95 4.52 3.77 22.38
C PHE A 95 4.78 2.38 21.77
N GLU A 96 4.48 1.32 22.49
CA GLU A 96 4.66 -0.06 22.04
C GLU A 96 3.81 -0.37 20.80
N GLY A 97 2.66 0.31 20.65
CA GLY A 97 1.78 0.19 19.48
C GLY A 97 2.31 0.90 18.25
N LEU A 98 3.39 1.67 18.33
CA LEU A 98 3.96 2.39 17.19
C LEU A 98 5.12 1.65 16.52
N ILE A 99 5.57 0.53 17.07
CA ILE A 99 6.76 -0.17 16.56
C ILE A 99 6.63 -0.57 15.09
N PHE A 100 5.48 -1.09 14.68
CA PHE A 100 5.24 -1.46 13.28
C PHE A 100 5.16 -0.22 12.36
N ALA A 101 4.63 0.91 12.85
CA ALA A 101 4.61 2.15 12.10
C ALA A 101 6.03 2.67 11.86
N VAL A 102 6.90 2.59 12.87
CA VAL A 102 8.31 2.99 12.75
C VAL A 102 9.03 2.10 11.73
N ILE A 103 8.81 0.78 11.80
CA ILE A 103 9.41 -0.15 10.84
C ILE A 103 8.87 0.11 9.43
N PHE A 104 7.55 0.35 9.27
CA PHE A 104 6.96 0.70 7.99
C PHE A 104 7.57 1.97 7.40
N ILE A 105 7.65 3.05 8.20
CA ILE A 105 8.23 4.33 7.76
C ILE A 105 9.70 4.15 7.39
N GLY A 106 10.47 3.41 8.21
CA GLY A 106 11.87 3.10 7.91
C GLY A 106 12.04 2.34 6.60
N GLY A 107 11.21 1.31 6.38
CA GLY A 107 11.18 0.56 5.13
C GLY A 107 10.75 1.40 3.94
N PHE A 108 9.74 2.27 4.12
CA PHE A 108 9.30 3.20 3.09
C PHE A 108 10.43 4.13 2.67
N LEU A 109 11.07 4.80 3.62
CA LEU A 109 12.18 5.70 3.35
C LEU A 109 13.38 4.97 2.73
N PHE A 110 13.72 3.78 3.23
CA PHE A 110 14.80 2.98 2.67
C PHE A 110 14.53 2.68 1.18
N HIS A 111 13.35 2.16 0.85
CA HIS A 111 13.01 1.79 -0.52
C HIS A 111 12.72 3.01 -1.43
N LEU A 112 12.52 4.19 -0.88
CA LEU A 112 12.43 5.42 -1.65
C LEU A 112 13.78 5.81 -2.29
N PHE A 113 14.88 5.57 -1.56
CA PHE A 113 16.23 5.95 -2.00
C PHE A 113 17.03 4.80 -2.61
N TRP A 114 16.74 3.56 -2.21
CA TRP A 114 17.44 2.36 -2.67
C TRP A 114 16.68 1.62 -3.76
N GLU A 115 17.31 0.60 -4.35
CA GLU A 115 16.64 -0.32 -5.27
C GLU A 115 15.47 -0.98 -4.55
N ALA A 116 14.28 -0.88 -5.15
CA ALA A 116 13.08 -1.50 -4.61
C ALA A 116 12.32 -2.22 -5.71
N LYS A 117 11.93 -3.47 -5.41
CA LYS A 117 10.90 -4.20 -6.15
C LYS A 117 9.71 -4.37 -5.23
N GLY A 118 8.49 -4.32 -5.76
CA GLY A 118 7.27 -4.44 -4.97
C GLY A 118 7.27 -5.65 -4.03
N GLN A 119 7.85 -6.77 -4.46
CA GLN A 119 7.97 -7.98 -3.63
C GLN A 119 8.70 -7.77 -2.29
N TYR A 120 9.60 -6.80 -2.18
CA TYR A 120 10.30 -6.51 -0.92
C TYR A 120 9.47 -5.67 0.04
N THR A 121 8.43 -5.00 -0.45
CA THR A 121 7.60 -4.13 0.38
C THR A 121 6.44 -4.85 1.05
N VAL A 122 6.14 -6.10 0.67
CA VAL A 122 5.06 -6.92 1.24
C VAL A 122 5.15 -7.02 2.77
N CYS A 123 6.34 -7.28 3.31
CA CYS A 123 6.51 -7.41 4.76
C CYS A 123 6.18 -6.12 5.50
N TYR A 124 6.54 -4.96 4.95
CA TYR A 124 6.20 -3.66 5.53
C TYR A 124 4.72 -3.35 5.39
N PHE A 125 4.12 -3.70 4.27
CA PHE A 125 2.68 -3.57 4.04
C PHE A 125 1.87 -4.37 5.06
N LEU A 126 2.26 -5.61 5.36
CA LEU A 126 1.59 -6.43 6.37
C LEU A 126 1.65 -5.82 7.78
N MET A 127 2.64 -4.99 8.08
CA MET A 127 2.73 -4.27 9.36
C MET A 127 1.65 -3.19 9.52
N LEU A 128 0.96 -2.80 8.47
CA LEU A 128 -0.17 -1.87 8.53
C LEU A 128 -1.48 -2.55 8.97
N LEU A 129 -1.60 -3.88 8.92
CA LEU A 129 -2.83 -4.61 9.25
C LEU A 129 -3.40 -4.27 10.63
N PRO A 130 -2.60 -4.24 11.72
CA PRO A 130 -3.14 -3.89 13.04
C PRO A 130 -3.71 -2.47 13.09
N TYR A 131 -3.07 -1.54 12.38
CA TYR A 131 -3.53 -0.16 12.30
C TYR A 131 -4.82 -0.05 11.46
N ALA A 132 -4.89 -0.74 10.33
CA ALA A 132 -6.08 -0.78 9.50
C ALA A 132 -7.29 -1.31 10.28
N TRP A 133 -7.13 -2.43 10.97
CA TRP A 133 -8.16 -2.99 11.85
C TRP A 133 -8.62 -2.00 12.92
N SER A 134 -7.67 -1.41 13.64
CA SER A 134 -7.95 -0.43 14.70
C SER A 134 -8.60 0.85 14.15
N GLY A 135 -8.21 1.27 12.95
CA GLY A 135 -8.77 2.44 12.27
C GLY A 135 -10.23 2.26 11.91
N PHE A 136 -10.60 1.12 11.30
CA PHE A 136 -12.01 0.80 11.04
C PHE A 136 -12.83 0.72 12.32
N GLY A 137 -12.30 0.09 13.38
CA GLY A 137 -12.97 0.08 14.69
C GLY A 137 -13.21 1.48 15.26
N GLY A 138 -12.24 2.39 15.12
CA GLY A 138 -12.37 3.79 15.51
C GLY A 138 -13.41 4.54 14.72
N TRP A 139 -13.44 4.33 13.41
CA TRP A 139 -14.43 4.93 12.53
C TRP A 139 -15.87 4.45 12.84
N ILE A 140 -16.06 3.14 13.00
CA ILE A 140 -17.37 2.55 13.35
C ILE A 140 -17.87 3.11 14.69
N ALA A 141 -17.00 3.20 15.70
CA ALA A 141 -17.36 3.76 17.00
C ALA A 141 -17.83 5.23 16.87
N TRP A 142 -17.11 6.03 16.09
CA TRP A 142 -17.48 7.41 15.82
C TRP A 142 -18.81 7.52 15.09
N VAL A 143 -19.05 6.71 14.06
CA VAL A 143 -20.34 6.71 13.33
C VAL A 143 -21.51 6.38 14.28
N ASN A 144 -21.35 5.37 15.14
CA ASN A 144 -22.38 4.97 16.10
C ASN A 144 -22.68 6.08 17.12
N GLU A 145 -21.68 6.82 17.57
CA GLU A 145 -21.86 7.98 18.45
C GLU A 145 -22.69 9.08 17.76
N GLN A 146 -22.33 9.43 16.51
CA GLN A 146 -23.07 10.45 15.73
C GLN A 146 -24.53 10.05 15.49
N LEU A 147 -24.79 8.78 15.21
CA LEU A 147 -26.16 8.28 15.01
C LEU A 147 -26.95 8.27 16.32
N GLY A 148 -26.32 7.92 17.44
CA GLY A 148 -26.94 7.93 18.77
C GLY A 148 -27.35 9.34 19.21
N ASP A 149 -26.52 10.34 18.96
CA ASP A 149 -26.79 11.73 19.31
C ASP A 149 -27.92 12.31 18.45
N ARG A 150 -27.97 11.98 17.16
CA ARG A 150 -29.10 12.37 16.29
C ARG A 150 -30.44 11.76 16.74
N ALA A 151 -30.41 10.52 17.22
CA ALA A 151 -31.61 9.85 17.71
C ALA A 151 -32.15 10.48 19.03
N LYS A 152 -31.25 10.96 19.91
CA LYS A 152 -31.61 11.68 21.14
C LYS A 152 -32.17 13.09 20.85
N GLY A 153 -31.53 13.84 19.95
CA GLY A 153 -31.98 15.19 19.57
C GLY A 153 -33.31 15.23 18.81
N ARG A 154 -33.80 14.10 18.27
CA ARG A 154 -35.14 14.00 17.65
C ARG A 154 -36.27 13.75 18.65
N LYS A 155 -35.93 13.40 19.88
CA LYS A 155 -36.92 13.10 20.95
C LYS A 155 -37.11 14.27 21.95
N ALA A 156 -36.32 15.32 21.80
CA ALA A 156 -36.43 16.57 22.52
C ALA A 156 -37.15 17.63 21.67
#